data_010140caa5c93df738a647af55cd35c6
#
_entry.id   010140caa5c93df738a647af55cd35c6
#
_cell.length_a   1.000
_cell.length_b   1.000
_cell.length_c   1.000
_cell.angle_alpha   90.00
_cell.angle_beta   90.00
_cell.angle_gamma   90.00
#
_symmetry.space_group_name_H-M   'P 1'
#
loop_
_entity.id
_entity.type
_entity.pdbx_description
1 polymer ?
#
loop_
_entity_poly.entity_id
_entity_poly.type
_entity_poly.pdbx_seq_one_letter_code
_entity_poly.pdbx_strand_id
1 'polypeptide(L)'
;MNRRKGQAFDVSKIPSEDEVKAFNPSHGPCCTAEAFRPDLNAPPHSTWNESVCDVFTEEFLKRKVHPCKNEGVIRKAFFSHLGYLRTAYSDQLKSDADKQASRKLHNRYERKRGLFIRRIDVCASYPGLAKHLRMLQLLGIDGMSSDESDMENGRPVYLVLRKTWRNPAIDGWLRVFDVLYRRSRLLPLNRNPRGATVHIRKLSQKVDDARPPRACLPINAYNEQWLKSLTNYDRARVSPDPTPYEFLHDAEINA
;
A
#
# COMPACT_ATOMS: atom_id res chain seq x y z
N MET A 1 -6.68 -24.24 16.75
CA MET A 1 -7.34 -22.99 17.19
C MET A 1 -8.76 -22.90 16.63
N ASN A 2 -9.78 -23.04 17.45
CA ASN A 2 -11.18 -22.87 17.02
C ASN A 2 -11.56 -21.37 17.11
N ARG A 3 -10.93 -20.52 16.27
CA ARG A 3 -11.17 -19.07 16.27
C ARG A 3 -12.06 -18.67 15.09
N ARG A 4 -13.15 -17.96 15.36
CA ARG A 4 -13.98 -17.34 14.31
C ARG A 4 -13.35 -16.02 13.83
N LYS A 5 -13.62 -15.65 12.57
CA LYS A 5 -13.16 -14.38 12.01
C LYS A 5 -13.64 -13.21 12.90
N GLY A 6 -12.73 -12.32 13.28
CA GLY A 6 -13.02 -11.17 14.16
C GLY A 6 -12.97 -11.46 15.66
N GLN A 7 -12.82 -12.69 16.09
CA GLN A 7 -12.65 -13.04 17.50
C GLN A 7 -11.22 -12.72 17.96
N ALA A 8 -11.06 -12.25 19.19
CA ALA A 8 -9.75 -12.02 19.78
C ALA A 8 -8.93 -13.32 19.89
N PHE A 9 -7.62 -13.21 19.80
CA PHE A 9 -6.72 -14.34 20.07
C PHE A 9 -6.68 -14.61 21.57
N ASP A 10 -6.79 -15.87 21.92
CA ASP A 10 -6.56 -16.37 23.27
C ASP A 10 -5.06 -16.54 23.46
N VAL A 11 -4.48 -15.68 24.29
CA VAL A 11 -3.03 -15.65 24.56
C VAL A 11 -2.55 -16.97 25.17
N SER A 12 -3.39 -17.68 25.92
CA SER A 12 -3.03 -18.98 26.52
C SER A 12 -2.76 -20.07 25.48
N LYS A 13 -3.21 -19.89 24.23
CA LYS A 13 -2.98 -20.79 23.09
C LYS A 13 -1.76 -20.42 22.25
N ILE A 14 -0.99 -19.43 22.68
CA ILE A 14 0.27 -19.04 22.06
C ILE A 14 1.38 -19.54 22.99
N PRO A 15 2.45 -20.16 22.48
CA PRO A 15 3.54 -20.62 23.32
C PRO A 15 4.24 -19.42 23.99
N SER A 16 4.71 -19.60 25.20
CA SER A 16 5.56 -18.62 25.87
C SER A 16 6.96 -18.60 25.25
N GLU A 17 7.68 -17.51 25.47
CA GLU A 17 9.06 -17.37 24.97
C GLU A 17 9.98 -18.47 25.55
N ASP A 18 9.76 -18.86 26.80
CA ASP A 18 10.54 -19.91 27.47
C ASP A 18 10.26 -21.29 26.87
N GLU A 19 8.99 -21.62 26.55
CA GLU A 19 8.63 -22.84 25.86
C GLU A 19 9.30 -22.92 24.47
N VAL A 20 9.29 -21.83 23.73
CA VAL A 20 9.90 -21.75 22.40
C VAL A 20 11.43 -21.90 22.49
N LYS A 21 12.08 -21.26 23.47
CA LYS A 21 13.54 -21.40 23.70
C LYS A 21 13.95 -22.79 24.14
N ALA A 22 13.13 -23.44 24.96
CA ALA A 22 13.40 -24.80 25.45
C ALA A 22 13.10 -25.90 24.40
N PHE A 23 12.42 -25.56 23.32
CA PHE A 23 12.03 -26.51 22.29
C PHE A 23 13.23 -27.06 21.52
N ASN A 24 13.33 -28.39 21.46
CA ASN A 24 14.31 -29.10 20.66
C ASN A 24 13.59 -30.09 19.73
N PRO A 25 13.68 -29.90 18.40
CA PRO A 25 13.03 -30.76 17.42
C PRO A 25 13.42 -32.24 17.52
N SER A 26 14.60 -32.55 18.06
CA SER A 26 15.07 -33.92 18.26
C SER A 26 14.29 -34.69 19.33
N HIS A 27 13.55 -34.02 20.20
CA HIS A 27 12.75 -34.61 21.26
C HIS A 27 11.27 -34.86 20.87
N GLY A 28 10.91 -34.55 19.64
CA GLY A 28 9.56 -34.69 19.09
C GLY A 28 8.88 -33.37 18.71
N PRO A 29 7.60 -33.42 18.36
CA PRO A 29 6.86 -32.23 17.93
C PRO A 29 6.60 -31.25 19.08
N CYS A 30 6.55 -29.97 18.78
CA CYS A 30 6.33 -28.87 19.75
C CYS A 30 4.89 -28.83 20.31
N CYS A 31 3.94 -29.47 19.64
CA CYS A 31 2.52 -29.49 20.02
C CYS A 31 1.82 -30.71 19.43
N THR A 32 0.56 -30.94 19.82
CA THR A 32 -0.30 -31.96 19.21
C THR A 32 -1.43 -31.31 18.40
N ALA A 33 -2.16 -32.10 17.61
CA ALA A 33 -3.31 -31.64 16.86
C ALA A 33 -4.43 -31.05 17.75
N GLU A 34 -4.59 -31.63 18.95
CA GLU A 34 -5.56 -31.21 19.97
C GLU A 34 -5.11 -29.92 20.68
N ALA A 35 -3.81 -29.86 21.03
CA ALA A 35 -3.16 -28.73 21.69
C ALA A 35 -2.35 -27.89 20.68
N PHE A 36 -2.97 -27.49 19.58
CA PHE A 36 -2.34 -26.80 18.47
C PHE A 36 -1.97 -25.35 18.82
N ARG A 37 -0.67 -25.05 18.87
CA ARG A 37 -0.13 -23.79 19.41
C ARG A 37 0.93 -23.17 18.49
N PRO A 38 0.57 -22.48 17.40
CA PRO A 38 1.52 -21.77 16.56
C PRO A 38 2.09 -20.56 17.31
N ASP A 39 3.38 -20.30 17.12
CA ASP A 39 4.02 -19.08 17.63
C ASP A 39 3.71 -17.90 16.69
N LEU A 40 2.86 -17.00 17.16
CA LEU A 40 2.47 -15.81 16.43
C LEU A 40 3.44 -14.64 16.64
N ASN A 41 4.40 -14.74 17.55
CA ASN A 41 5.45 -13.74 17.79
C ASN A 41 6.65 -13.94 16.86
N ALA A 42 7.03 -15.19 16.58
CA ALA A 42 8.18 -15.54 15.74
C ALA A 42 7.88 -15.45 14.22
N PRO A 43 8.91 -15.42 13.36
CA PRO A 43 8.73 -15.57 11.91
C PRO A 43 7.95 -16.84 11.54
N PRO A 44 7.21 -16.87 10.42
CA PRO A 44 6.44 -18.05 10.01
C PRO A 44 7.30 -19.33 9.93
N HIS A 45 8.52 -19.24 9.45
CA HIS A 45 9.47 -20.34 9.30
C HIS A 45 10.44 -20.47 10.49
N SER A 46 10.01 -20.16 11.71
CA SER A 46 10.78 -20.51 12.92
C SER A 46 10.76 -22.02 13.15
N THR A 47 11.76 -22.54 13.88
CA THR A 47 11.86 -23.98 14.21
C THR A 47 10.58 -24.51 14.88
N TRP A 48 9.99 -23.71 15.77
CA TRP A 48 8.70 -24.04 16.39
C TRP A 48 7.59 -24.16 15.35
N ASN A 49 7.43 -23.17 14.48
CA ASN A 49 6.36 -23.13 13.48
C ASN A 49 6.53 -24.16 12.36
N GLU A 50 7.75 -24.56 12.03
CA GLU A 50 8.00 -25.71 11.15
C GLU A 50 7.45 -26.98 11.78
N SER A 51 7.74 -27.24 13.06
CA SER A 51 7.17 -28.38 13.78
C SER A 51 5.64 -28.34 13.89
N VAL A 52 5.06 -27.14 14.12
CA VAL A 52 3.59 -26.95 14.07
C VAL A 52 3.05 -27.27 12.67
N CYS A 53 3.76 -26.90 11.61
CA CYS A 53 3.38 -27.20 10.23
C CYS A 53 3.39 -28.70 9.96
N ASP A 54 4.35 -29.44 10.50
CA ASP A 54 4.43 -30.91 10.38
C ASP A 54 3.22 -31.57 11.03
N VAL A 55 2.91 -31.22 12.28
CA VAL A 55 1.71 -31.68 12.99
C VAL A 55 0.43 -31.35 12.21
N PHE A 56 0.32 -30.13 11.66
CA PHE A 56 -0.83 -29.74 10.86
C PHE A 56 -0.96 -30.58 9.59
N THR A 57 0.15 -30.77 8.87
CA THR A 57 0.18 -31.49 7.60
C THR A 57 -0.20 -32.96 7.78
N GLU A 58 0.36 -33.60 8.81
CA GLU A 58 0.03 -34.97 9.17
C GLU A 58 -1.47 -35.14 9.50
N GLU A 59 -1.99 -34.30 10.38
CA GLU A 59 -3.40 -34.35 10.78
C GLU A 59 -4.35 -34.03 9.61
N PHE A 60 -3.98 -33.09 8.72
CA PHE A 60 -4.74 -32.75 7.53
C PHE A 60 -4.88 -33.96 6.58
N LEU A 61 -3.78 -34.67 6.36
CA LEU A 61 -3.76 -35.85 5.50
C LEU A 61 -4.52 -37.03 6.13
N LYS A 62 -4.40 -37.21 7.47
CA LYS A 62 -5.09 -38.24 8.21
C LYS A 62 -6.61 -38.10 8.17
N ARG A 63 -7.13 -36.89 8.29
CA ARG A 63 -8.58 -36.63 8.32
C ARG A 63 -9.29 -36.89 6.99
N LYS A 64 -8.58 -36.87 5.86
CA LYS A 64 -9.11 -37.10 4.50
C LYS A 64 -10.37 -36.29 4.14
N VAL A 65 -10.59 -35.14 4.79
CA VAL A 65 -11.74 -34.26 4.54
C VAL A 65 -11.61 -33.54 3.20
N HIS A 66 -10.37 -33.30 2.77
CA HIS A 66 -10.07 -32.59 1.52
C HIS A 66 -9.31 -33.48 0.54
N PRO A 67 -9.51 -33.32 -0.78
CA PRO A 67 -8.89 -34.16 -1.80
C PRO A 67 -7.38 -33.93 -1.98
N CYS A 68 -6.84 -32.82 -1.47
CA CYS A 68 -5.42 -32.48 -1.61
C CYS A 68 -4.54 -33.43 -0.80
N LYS A 69 -3.60 -34.09 -1.48
CA LYS A 69 -2.59 -34.99 -0.88
C LYS A 69 -1.16 -34.48 -1.04
N ASN A 70 -0.99 -33.33 -1.67
CA ASN A 70 0.34 -32.75 -1.91
C ASN A 70 0.79 -31.96 -0.68
N GLU A 71 1.74 -32.51 0.06
CA GLU A 71 2.30 -31.91 1.28
C GLU A 71 2.87 -30.52 1.05
N GLY A 72 3.57 -30.29 -0.05
CA GLY A 72 4.15 -28.99 -0.38
C GLY A 72 3.07 -27.90 -0.55
N VAL A 73 1.93 -28.25 -1.15
CA VAL A 73 0.79 -27.33 -1.29
C VAL A 73 0.15 -27.07 0.07
N ILE A 74 0.00 -28.10 0.92
CA ILE A 74 -0.56 -27.96 2.27
C ILE A 74 0.33 -27.07 3.13
N ARG A 75 1.64 -27.32 3.16
CA ARG A 75 2.64 -26.51 3.90
C ARG A 75 2.62 -25.05 3.44
N LYS A 76 2.62 -24.80 2.13
CA LYS A 76 2.55 -23.43 1.58
C LYS A 76 1.27 -22.72 2.02
N ALA A 77 0.12 -23.40 1.99
CA ALA A 77 -1.14 -22.83 2.45
C ALA A 77 -1.12 -22.54 3.95
N PHE A 78 -0.56 -23.44 4.75
CA PHE A 78 -0.36 -23.25 6.20
C PHE A 78 0.45 -21.98 6.50
N PHE A 79 1.65 -21.83 5.91
CA PHE A 79 2.51 -20.68 6.16
C PHE A 79 1.90 -19.36 5.67
N SER A 80 1.18 -19.40 4.55
CA SER A 80 0.42 -18.23 4.07
C SER A 80 -0.65 -17.81 5.08
N HIS A 81 -1.39 -18.78 5.63
CA HIS A 81 -2.40 -18.53 6.65
C HIS A 81 -1.78 -18.09 7.99
N LEU A 82 -0.67 -18.68 8.39
CA LEU A 82 0.08 -18.30 9.59
C LEU A 82 0.55 -16.84 9.50
N GLY A 83 1.02 -16.39 8.34
CA GLY A 83 1.37 -15.00 8.09
C GLY A 83 0.18 -14.05 8.32
N TYR A 84 -1.00 -14.43 7.83
CA TYR A 84 -2.24 -13.68 8.10
C TYR A 84 -2.59 -13.65 9.61
N LEU A 85 -2.52 -14.78 10.30
CA LEU A 85 -2.80 -14.87 11.75
C LEU A 85 -1.83 -14.00 12.56
N ARG A 86 -0.54 -14.00 12.22
CA ARG A 86 0.47 -13.15 12.86
C ARG A 86 0.15 -11.67 12.72
N THR A 87 -0.20 -11.24 11.51
CA THR A 87 -0.60 -9.85 11.27
C THR A 87 -1.81 -9.47 12.11
N ALA A 88 -2.84 -10.33 12.14
CA ALA A 88 -4.05 -10.09 12.91
C ALA A 88 -3.77 -10.08 14.43
N TYR A 89 -2.85 -10.92 14.91
CA TYR A 89 -2.43 -10.93 16.32
C TYR A 89 -1.64 -9.68 16.68
N SER A 90 -0.66 -9.29 15.86
CA SER A 90 0.07 -8.04 16.03
C SER A 90 -0.87 -6.84 16.05
N ASP A 91 -1.90 -6.81 15.19
CA ASP A 91 -2.89 -5.74 15.19
C ASP A 91 -3.77 -5.74 16.45
N GLN A 92 -4.04 -6.91 17.05
CA GLN A 92 -4.74 -6.99 18.34
C GLN A 92 -3.95 -6.32 19.46
N LEU A 93 -2.63 -6.50 19.48
CA LEU A 93 -1.74 -5.96 20.53
C LEU A 93 -1.50 -4.44 20.41
N LYS A 94 -1.77 -3.85 19.23
CA LYS A 94 -1.62 -2.41 19.04
C LYS A 94 -2.60 -1.61 19.90
N SER A 95 -2.17 -0.47 20.38
CA SER A 95 -3.05 0.52 21.01
C SER A 95 -4.09 1.05 20.00
N ASP A 96 -5.19 1.61 20.49
CA ASP A 96 -6.19 2.21 19.60
C ASP A 96 -5.63 3.43 18.85
N ALA A 97 -4.70 4.16 19.45
CA ALA A 97 -3.98 5.26 18.78
C ALA A 97 -3.14 4.74 17.61
N ASP A 98 -2.39 3.64 17.79
CA ASP A 98 -1.58 3.01 16.73
C ASP A 98 -2.44 2.43 15.62
N LYS A 99 -3.58 1.82 15.97
CA LYS A 99 -4.57 1.33 14.99
C LYS A 99 -5.13 2.47 14.14
N GLN A 100 -5.46 3.60 14.78
CA GLN A 100 -5.93 4.79 14.05
C GLN A 100 -4.83 5.37 13.15
N ALA A 101 -3.60 5.48 13.64
CA ALA A 101 -2.46 5.95 12.86
C ALA A 101 -2.21 5.06 11.64
N SER A 102 -2.21 3.74 11.84
CA SER A 102 -2.05 2.75 10.76
C SER A 102 -3.18 2.85 9.72
N ARG A 103 -4.44 3.00 10.16
CA ARG A 103 -5.60 3.21 9.26
C ARG A 103 -5.48 4.51 8.45
N LYS A 104 -5.07 5.62 9.10
CA LYS A 104 -4.85 6.90 8.40
C LYS A 104 -3.77 6.77 7.33
N LEU A 105 -2.66 6.09 7.65
CA LEU A 105 -1.57 5.87 6.71
C LEU A 105 -2.01 4.99 5.53
N HIS A 106 -2.70 3.88 5.79
CA HIS A 106 -3.27 2.99 4.77
C HIS A 106 -4.25 3.73 3.85
N ASN A 107 -5.21 4.45 4.42
CA ASN A 107 -6.19 5.22 3.65
C ASN A 107 -5.52 6.31 2.79
N ARG A 108 -4.45 6.95 3.29
CA ARG A 108 -3.67 7.92 2.54
C ARG A 108 -2.97 7.27 1.34
N TYR A 109 -2.40 6.07 1.54
CA TYR A 109 -1.78 5.30 0.46
C TYR A 109 -2.81 4.87 -0.60
N GLU A 110 -3.96 4.33 -0.20
CA GLU A 110 -5.01 3.91 -1.12
C GLU A 110 -5.58 5.09 -1.93
N ARG A 111 -5.70 6.29 -1.33
CA ARG A 111 -6.08 7.49 -2.07
C ARG A 111 -5.04 7.88 -3.12
N LYS A 112 -3.74 7.82 -2.79
CA LYS A 112 -2.65 8.05 -3.76
C LYS A 112 -2.69 7.04 -4.90
N ARG A 113 -2.83 5.75 -4.57
CA ARG A 113 -2.94 4.67 -5.55
C ARG A 113 -4.12 4.88 -6.48
N GLY A 114 -5.30 5.14 -5.93
CA GLY A 114 -6.50 5.43 -6.71
C GLY A 114 -6.35 6.67 -7.59
N LEU A 115 -5.64 7.71 -7.12
CA LEU A 115 -5.33 8.89 -7.91
C LEU A 115 -4.41 8.57 -9.09
N PHE A 116 -3.36 7.79 -8.86
CA PHE A 116 -2.44 7.34 -9.90
C PHE A 116 -3.17 6.55 -10.99
N ILE A 117 -3.97 5.55 -10.60
CA ILE A 117 -4.75 4.71 -11.54
C ILE A 117 -5.67 5.59 -12.39
N ARG A 118 -6.46 6.47 -11.76
CA ARG A 118 -7.36 7.38 -12.49
C ARG A 118 -6.66 8.23 -13.54
N ARG A 119 -5.45 8.72 -13.24
CA ARG A 119 -4.65 9.52 -14.19
C ARG A 119 -4.14 8.68 -15.34
N ILE A 120 -3.73 7.44 -15.08
CA ILE A 120 -3.36 6.47 -16.13
C ILE A 120 -4.56 6.17 -17.02
N ASP A 121 -5.74 5.91 -16.45
CA ASP A 121 -6.97 5.63 -17.20
C ASP A 121 -7.36 6.80 -18.10
N VAL A 122 -7.30 8.04 -17.57
CA VAL A 122 -7.54 9.26 -18.37
C VAL A 122 -6.51 9.36 -19.50
N CYS A 123 -5.25 9.16 -19.20
CA CYS A 123 -4.18 9.22 -20.19
C CYS A 123 -4.40 8.20 -21.34
N ALA A 124 -4.88 7.00 -21.01
CA ALA A 124 -5.21 5.98 -21.99
C ALA A 124 -6.50 6.28 -22.79
N SER A 125 -7.44 7.04 -22.19
CA SER A 125 -8.75 7.35 -22.80
C SER A 125 -8.72 8.55 -23.75
N TYR A 126 -7.72 9.42 -23.65
CA TYR A 126 -7.61 10.63 -24.47
C TYR A 126 -6.35 10.58 -25.33
N PRO A 127 -6.46 10.45 -26.68
CA PRO A 127 -5.29 10.32 -27.57
C PRO A 127 -4.26 11.43 -27.41
N GLY A 128 -4.68 12.69 -27.23
CA GLY A 128 -3.79 13.84 -26.98
C GLY A 128 -3.00 13.78 -25.67
N LEU A 129 -3.34 12.84 -24.76
CA LEU A 129 -2.60 12.61 -23.53
C LEU A 129 -1.67 11.40 -23.57
N ALA A 130 -1.71 10.58 -24.61
CA ALA A 130 -0.93 9.34 -24.73
C ALA A 130 0.59 9.59 -24.54
N LYS A 131 1.09 10.73 -25.03
CA LYS A 131 2.49 11.17 -24.87
C LYS A 131 2.92 11.28 -23.39
N HIS A 132 1.98 11.49 -22.48
CA HIS A 132 2.23 11.68 -21.06
C HIS A 132 2.26 10.36 -20.24
N LEU A 133 1.87 9.23 -20.84
CA LEU A 133 1.75 7.95 -20.13
C LEU A 133 3.07 7.54 -19.47
N ARG A 134 4.18 7.64 -20.21
CA ARG A 134 5.50 7.29 -19.68
C ARG A 134 5.91 8.15 -18.49
N MET A 135 5.65 9.45 -18.55
CA MET A 135 5.97 10.35 -17.43
C MET A 135 5.12 10.06 -16.20
N LEU A 136 3.84 9.75 -16.35
CA LEU A 136 2.99 9.32 -15.24
C LEU A 136 3.50 8.03 -14.61
N GLN A 137 3.93 7.05 -15.42
CA GLN A 137 4.50 5.79 -14.94
C GLN A 137 5.81 6.02 -14.17
N LEU A 138 6.69 6.92 -14.63
CA LEU A 138 7.92 7.29 -13.93
C LEU A 138 7.61 7.94 -12.57
N LEU A 139 6.65 8.85 -12.50
CA LEU A 139 6.20 9.44 -11.24
C LEU A 139 5.67 8.36 -10.28
N GLY A 140 4.92 7.40 -10.79
CA GLY A 140 4.34 6.32 -10.00
C GLY A 140 3.43 6.81 -8.87
N ILE A 141 3.05 5.90 -7.98
CA ILE A 141 2.19 6.21 -6.81
C ILE A 141 2.91 7.18 -5.85
N ASP A 142 4.20 7.03 -5.64
CA ASP A 142 4.97 7.87 -4.71
C ASP A 142 5.18 9.30 -5.23
N GLY A 143 5.15 9.49 -6.56
CA GLY A 143 5.14 10.81 -7.17
C GLY A 143 3.81 11.55 -7.02
N MET A 144 2.71 10.87 -6.65
CA MET A 144 1.43 11.52 -6.38
C MET A 144 1.47 12.28 -5.04
N SER A 145 0.83 13.44 -4.98
CA SER A 145 0.66 14.17 -3.72
C SER A 145 -0.29 13.44 -2.79
N SER A 146 0.06 13.36 -1.52
CA SER A 146 -0.87 13.01 -0.45
C SER A 146 -1.95 14.08 -0.32
N ASP A 147 -3.07 13.71 0.27
CA ASP A 147 -4.08 14.65 0.69
C ASP A 147 -4.49 14.43 2.15
N GLU A 148 -4.85 15.52 2.81
CA GLU A 148 -5.47 15.48 4.13
C GLU A 148 -6.96 15.77 3.97
N SER A 149 -7.80 14.98 4.66
CA SER A 149 -9.22 15.27 4.74
C SER A 149 -9.47 16.48 5.63
N ASP A 150 -10.30 17.39 5.14
CA ASP A 150 -10.75 18.58 5.84
C ASP A 150 -12.25 18.78 5.58
N MET A 151 -12.89 19.66 6.33
CA MET A 151 -14.30 19.98 6.18
C MET A 151 -14.45 21.47 5.82
N GLU A 152 -15.14 21.76 4.73
CA GLU A 152 -15.45 23.11 4.31
C GLU A 152 -16.96 23.23 4.02
N ASN A 153 -17.63 24.12 4.75
CA ASN A 153 -19.08 24.32 4.64
C ASN A 153 -19.87 22.99 4.74
N GLY A 154 -19.47 22.10 5.68
CA GLY A 154 -20.11 20.80 5.90
C GLY A 154 -19.84 19.74 4.82
N ARG A 155 -18.94 20.03 3.86
CA ARG A 155 -18.57 19.09 2.79
C ARG A 155 -17.12 18.64 2.95
N PRO A 156 -16.82 17.37 2.74
CA PRO A 156 -15.45 16.88 2.80
C PRO A 156 -14.63 17.45 1.62
N VAL A 157 -13.51 18.07 1.95
CA VAL A 157 -12.49 18.52 1.02
C VAL A 157 -11.17 17.82 1.33
N TYR A 158 -10.29 17.76 0.35
CA TYR A 158 -8.99 17.12 0.48
C TYR A 158 -7.89 18.13 0.15
N LEU A 159 -7.12 18.49 1.17
CA LEU A 159 -6.00 19.42 1.02
C LEU A 159 -4.80 18.67 0.43
N VAL A 160 -4.41 19.03 -0.78
CA VAL A 160 -3.28 18.43 -1.49
C VAL A 160 -1.98 18.94 -0.88
N LEU A 161 -1.18 18.04 -0.33
CA LEU A 161 0.09 18.36 0.29
C LEU A 161 1.17 18.52 -0.79
N ARG A 162 2.01 19.55 -0.66
CA ARG A 162 3.13 19.81 -1.58
C ARG A 162 4.29 18.86 -1.29
N LYS A 163 5.12 18.63 -2.29
CA LYS A 163 6.41 17.92 -2.14
C LYS A 163 7.53 18.91 -2.40
N THR A 164 8.47 19.04 -1.46
CA THR A 164 9.57 20.00 -1.59
C THR A 164 10.47 19.70 -2.79
N TRP A 165 10.69 18.41 -3.05
CA TRP A 165 11.54 17.95 -4.13
C TRP A 165 10.96 18.14 -5.54
N ARG A 166 9.62 18.27 -5.65
CA ARG A 166 8.94 18.29 -6.94
C ARG A 166 8.74 19.70 -7.45
N ASN A 167 8.96 19.92 -8.76
CA ASN A 167 8.66 21.18 -9.41
C ASN A 167 7.17 21.51 -9.28
N PRO A 168 6.80 22.69 -8.77
CA PRO A 168 5.40 23.13 -8.64
C PRO A 168 4.61 23.11 -9.96
N ALA A 169 5.26 23.29 -11.11
CA ALA A 169 4.60 23.24 -12.44
C ALA A 169 3.89 21.89 -12.68
N ILE A 170 4.42 20.80 -12.11
CA ILE A 170 3.80 19.47 -12.21
C ILE A 170 2.42 19.42 -11.54
N ASP A 171 2.16 20.22 -10.52
CA ASP A 171 0.86 20.25 -9.86
C ASP A 171 -0.25 20.71 -10.80
N GLY A 172 0.03 21.74 -11.60
CA GLY A 172 -0.86 22.23 -12.67
C GLY A 172 -1.08 21.17 -13.75
N TRP A 173 0.00 20.60 -14.26
CA TRP A 173 -0.03 19.55 -15.27
C TRP A 173 -0.83 18.32 -14.80
N LEU A 174 -0.63 17.83 -13.58
CA LEU A 174 -1.39 16.72 -13.01
C LEU A 174 -2.87 17.05 -12.80
N ARG A 175 -3.22 18.32 -12.57
CA ARG A 175 -4.60 18.74 -12.33
C ARG A 175 -5.49 18.57 -13.56
N VAL A 176 -4.95 18.70 -14.75
CA VAL A 176 -5.69 18.48 -16.00
C VAL A 176 -6.28 17.07 -16.05
N PHE A 177 -5.51 16.05 -15.71
CA PHE A 177 -6.01 14.67 -15.63
C PHE A 177 -7.15 14.54 -14.61
N ASP A 178 -7.06 15.21 -13.46
CA ASP A 178 -8.09 15.17 -12.43
C ASP A 178 -9.40 15.86 -12.91
N VAL A 179 -9.30 16.92 -13.72
CA VAL A 179 -10.45 17.61 -14.32
C VAL A 179 -11.10 16.74 -15.38
N LEU A 180 -10.33 16.16 -16.28
CA LEU A 180 -10.84 15.27 -17.32
C LEU A 180 -11.50 14.01 -16.74
N TYR A 181 -10.92 13.43 -15.70
CA TYR A 181 -11.57 12.32 -14.98
C TYR A 181 -12.93 12.72 -14.43
N ARG A 182 -13.06 13.91 -13.85
CA ARG A 182 -14.36 14.41 -13.36
C ARG A 182 -15.34 14.63 -14.50
N ARG A 183 -14.90 15.24 -15.61
CA ARG A 183 -15.74 15.45 -16.81
C ARG A 183 -16.24 14.11 -17.35
N SER A 184 -15.38 13.11 -17.51
CA SER A 184 -15.77 11.79 -18.03
C SER A 184 -16.81 11.09 -17.15
N ARG A 185 -16.84 11.37 -15.85
CA ARG A 185 -17.84 10.82 -14.93
C ARG A 185 -19.16 11.58 -14.90
N LEU A 186 -19.15 12.86 -15.23
CA LEU A 186 -20.34 13.73 -15.20
C LEU A 186 -21.09 13.75 -16.55
N LEU A 187 -20.38 13.54 -17.66
CA LEU A 187 -20.93 13.65 -19.00
C LEU A 187 -21.85 12.50 -19.46
N PRO A 188 -21.73 11.23 -19.01
CA PRO A 188 -22.68 10.23 -19.46
C PRO A 188 -24.07 10.40 -18.80
N LEU A 189 -24.97 11.04 -19.53
CA LEU A 189 -26.42 10.84 -19.43
C LEU A 189 -27.05 11.02 -18.04
N ASN A 190 -26.96 12.20 -17.41
CA ASN A 190 -27.81 12.56 -16.24
C ASN A 190 -28.00 11.45 -15.15
N ARG A 191 -27.19 10.40 -15.16
CA ARG A 191 -27.22 9.35 -14.15
C ARG A 191 -26.07 9.54 -13.20
N ASN A 192 -26.34 9.60 -11.91
CA ASN A 192 -25.31 9.55 -10.88
C ASN A 192 -24.40 8.32 -11.13
N PRO A 193 -23.12 8.51 -11.47
CA PRO A 193 -22.25 7.39 -11.73
C PRO A 193 -22.15 6.54 -10.46
N ARG A 194 -22.31 5.21 -10.61
CA ARG A 194 -22.10 4.27 -9.48
C ARG A 194 -20.69 4.42 -8.94
N GLY A 195 -20.53 4.46 -7.63
CA GLY A 195 -19.25 4.49 -6.93
C GLY A 195 -19.11 5.68 -5.97
N ALA A 196 -17.94 5.79 -5.33
CA ALA A 196 -17.66 6.83 -4.36
C ALA A 196 -17.71 8.24 -4.99
N THR A 197 -18.19 9.20 -4.21
CA THR A 197 -18.21 10.62 -4.59
C THR A 197 -16.81 11.09 -4.97
N VAL A 198 -16.70 11.87 -6.03
CA VAL A 198 -15.43 12.44 -6.46
C VAL A 198 -14.95 13.45 -5.42
N HIS A 199 -13.72 13.25 -4.95
CA HIS A 199 -13.11 14.11 -3.94
C HIS A 199 -12.84 15.51 -4.50
N ILE A 200 -13.28 16.53 -3.79
CA ILE A 200 -12.89 17.93 -4.07
C ILE A 200 -11.48 18.12 -3.50
N ARG A 201 -10.50 18.37 -4.38
CA ARG A 201 -9.10 18.53 -4.01
C ARG A 201 -8.69 19.99 -4.15
N LYS A 202 -8.10 20.55 -3.10
CA LYS A 202 -7.58 21.93 -3.04
C LYS A 202 -6.09 21.93 -2.76
N LEU A 203 -5.34 22.78 -3.41
CA LEU A 203 -3.91 22.97 -3.13
C LEU A 203 -3.75 23.57 -1.72
N SER A 204 -2.78 23.04 -0.98
CA SER A 204 -2.41 23.49 0.35
C SER A 204 -0.95 23.96 0.36
N GLN A 205 -0.60 24.83 1.30
CA GLN A 205 0.81 25.19 1.57
C GLN A 205 1.53 24.13 2.44
N LYS A 206 0.79 23.17 3.01
CA LYS A 206 1.38 22.08 3.82
C LYS A 206 2.23 21.16 2.96
N VAL A 207 3.30 20.65 3.55
CA VAL A 207 4.29 19.78 2.91
C VAL A 207 4.15 18.35 3.42
N ASP A 208 4.37 17.36 2.55
CA ASP A 208 4.50 15.95 2.89
C ASP A 208 5.72 15.34 2.20
N ASP A 209 6.83 15.30 2.91
CA ASP A 209 8.10 14.68 2.49
C ASP A 209 8.38 13.35 3.21
N ALA A 210 7.34 12.71 3.77
CA ALA A 210 7.46 11.42 4.45
C ALA A 210 7.96 10.28 3.54
N ARG A 211 7.91 10.46 2.22
CA ARG A 211 8.43 9.52 1.23
C ARG A 211 9.61 10.13 0.48
N PRO A 212 10.64 9.32 0.19
CA PRO A 212 11.78 9.79 -0.59
C PRO A 212 11.35 10.27 -1.99
N PRO A 213 12.14 11.16 -2.60
CA PRO A 213 11.91 11.60 -3.97
C PRO A 213 12.00 10.41 -4.94
N ARG A 214 11.27 10.50 -6.05
CA ARG A 214 11.40 9.52 -7.15
C ARG A 214 12.71 9.76 -7.87
N ALA A 215 13.45 8.69 -8.12
CA ALA A 215 14.66 8.73 -8.91
C ALA A 215 14.36 8.67 -10.43
N CYS A 216 15.37 9.03 -11.23
CA CYS A 216 15.35 8.91 -12.69
C CYS A 216 14.20 9.67 -13.37
N LEU A 217 13.76 10.79 -12.80
CA LEU A 217 12.84 11.70 -13.47
C LEU A 217 13.64 12.73 -14.30
N PRO A 218 13.01 13.33 -15.35
CA PRO A 218 13.55 14.47 -16.05
C PRO A 218 13.97 15.58 -15.08
N ILE A 219 15.10 16.23 -15.35
CA ILE A 219 15.72 17.20 -14.42
C ILE A 219 14.74 18.31 -14.02
N ASN A 220 13.92 18.77 -14.93
CA ASN A 220 12.90 19.80 -14.68
C ASN A 220 11.65 19.29 -13.95
N ALA A 221 11.55 17.99 -13.65
CA ALA A 221 10.54 17.44 -12.76
C ALA A 221 10.85 17.71 -11.28
N TYR A 222 12.10 18.02 -10.98
CA TYR A 222 12.54 18.37 -9.64
C TYR A 222 12.51 19.88 -9.42
N ASN A 223 12.33 20.29 -8.17
CA ASN A 223 12.51 21.66 -7.76
C ASN A 223 14.00 22.02 -7.86
N GLU A 224 14.34 23.08 -8.57
CA GLU A 224 15.73 23.47 -8.84
C GLU A 224 16.52 23.79 -7.55
N GLN A 225 15.89 24.54 -6.62
CA GLN A 225 16.53 24.89 -5.36
C GLN A 225 16.78 23.66 -4.51
N TRP A 226 15.82 22.73 -4.48
CA TRP A 226 15.97 21.44 -3.81
C TRP A 226 17.10 20.61 -4.43
N LEU A 227 17.21 20.52 -5.76
CA LEU A 227 18.32 19.83 -6.44
C LEU A 227 19.68 20.43 -6.09
N LYS A 228 19.74 21.77 -5.98
CA LYS A 228 20.98 22.47 -5.59
C LYS A 228 21.39 22.21 -4.13
N SER A 229 20.44 21.93 -3.26
CA SER A 229 20.69 21.65 -1.84
C SER A 229 21.17 20.22 -1.56
N LEU A 230 21.10 19.31 -2.55
CA LEU A 230 21.52 17.92 -2.38
C LEU A 230 23.05 17.79 -2.31
N THR A 231 23.50 16.85 -1.47
CA THR A 231 24.88 16.38 -1.53
C THR A 231 25.15 15.63 -2.86
N ASN A 232 26.42 15.49 -3.25
CA ASN A 232 26.78 14.70 -4.44
C ASN A 232 26.26 13.25 -4.34
N TYR A 233 26.31 12.68 -3.14
CA TYR A 233 25.78 11.33 -2.87
C TYR A 233 24.27 11.24 -3.09
N ASP A 234 23.50 12.17 -2.51
CA ASP A 234 22.04 12.18 -2.66
C ASP A 234 21.63 12.47 -4.10
N ARG A 235 22.36 13.36 -4.78
CA ARG A 235 22.13 13.65 -6.19
C ARG A 235 22.39 12.43 -7.07
N ALA A 236 23.41 11.65 -6.78
CA ALA A 236 23.68 10.38 -7.47
C ALA A 236 22.56 9.34 -7.23
N ARG A 237 22.01 9.28 -6.01
CA ARG A 237 20.86 8.39 -5.71
C ARG A 237 19.58 8.80 -6.43
N VAL A 238 19.31 10.07 -6.55
CA VAL A 238 18.15 10.61 -7.30
C VAL A 238 18.36 10.42 -8.80
N SER A 239 19.61 10.49 -9.27
CA SER A 239 19.98 10.27 -10.68
C SER A 239 19.05 10.98 -11.67
N PRO A 240 18.95 12.32 -11.67
CA PRO A 240 18.06 13.03 -12.56
C PRO A 240 18.45 12.78 -14.02
N ASP A 241 17.45 12.51 -14.89
CA ASP A 241 17.66 12.50 -16.34
C ASP A 241 17.93 13.94 -16.80
N PRO A 242 19.07 14.22 -17.45
CA PRO A 242 19.40 15.56 -17.91
C PRO A 242 18.43 16.11 -18.95
N THR A 243 17.66 15.25 -19.62
CA THR A 243 16.69 15.63 -20.64
C THR A 243 15.46 16.25 -20.00
N PRO A 244 15.10 17.51 -20.31
CA PRO A 244 13.88 18.11 -19.80
C PRO A 244 12.65 17.48 -20.45
N TYR A 245 11.55 17.39 -19.69
CA TYR A 245 10.27 16.91 -20.17
C TYR A 245 9.32 18.10 -20.38
N GLU A 246 8.51 18.05 -21.42
CA GLU A 246 7.53 19.08 -21.70
C GLU A 246 6.23 18.82 -20.91
N PHE A 247 6.05 19.57 -19.79
CA PHE A 247 4.84 19.52 -18.95
C PHE A 247 3.71 20.39 -19.53
N LEU A 248 3.44 20.29 -20.85
CA LEU A 248 2.37 21.00 -21.52
C LEU A 248 1.39 20.00 -22.14
N HIS A 249 0.11 20.34 -22.02
CA HIS A 249 -0.97 19.62 -22.72
C HIS A 249 -1.30 20.32 -24.04
N ASP A 250 -1.79 19.55 -25.00
CA ASP A 250 -2.25 20.10 -26.26
C ASP A 250 -3.41 21.09 -26.03
N ALA A 251 -3.53 22.08 -26.89
CA ALA A 251 -4.54 23.12 -26.74
C ALA A 251 -5.98 22.58 -26.65
N GLU A 252 -6.27 21.52 -27.39
CA GLU A 252 -7.57 20.81 -27.39
C GLU A 252 -7.92 20.18 -26.03
N ILE A 253 -6.91 19.84 -25.23
CA ILE A 253 -7.09 19.27 -23.89
C ILE A 253 -7.41 20.35 -22.86
N ASN A 254 -6.92 21.58 -23.09
CA ASN A 254 -7.11 22.73 -22.18
C ASN A 254 -8.41 23.51 -22.46
N ALA A 255 -9.08 23.24 -23.56
CA ALA A 255 -10.37 23.82 -23.93
C ALA A 255 -11.54 23.11 -23.23
#